data_b54e65b0df0474cdd6d922d0a1d34671
#
_entry.id   b54e65b0df0474cdd6d922d0a1d34671
#
_cell.length_a   1.000
_cell.length_b   1.000
_cell.length_c   1.000
_cell.angle_alpha   90.00
_cell.angle_beta   90.00
_cell.angle_gamma   90.00
#
_symmetry.space_group_name_H-M   'P 1'
#
loop_
_entity.id
_entity.type
_entity.pdbx_description
1 polymer ?
#
loop_
_entity_poly.entity_id
_entity_poly.type
_entity_poly.pdbx_seq_one_letter_code
_entity_poly.pdbx_strand_id
1 'polypeptide(L)'
;MIYEICTLTDPGLTRDNNEDAIAVDTLTGLCILADGMGGYNAGEVASGMAAAFIKSEMACWLAQTGVNSSAKEVRRALEICVENANHSIFTAANSNPQYRGMGTTLVMGVFQGNRVTLGHIGDSRCYRMRGDTLVQLTKDHSLLQEQLDAGLISVEDAKTSLNRNLVTRALGVEEIVMVEVNEYRVEVGDRYLLCSDGLTDMVADEDITATMLGAGLLEDKAARLVQQANDHGGRDNISVVLALAKEGVVKRGVLSRMLGK
;
A
#
# COMPACT_ATOMS: atom_id res chain seq x y z
N MET A 1 3.25 21.21 0.75
CA MET A 1 3.64 20.07 -0.08
C MET A 1 2.38 19.53 -0.71
N ILE A 2 2.42 19.08 -1.96
CA ILE A 2 1.34 18.38 -2.67
C ILE A 2 1.85 17.05 -3.14
N TYR A 3 0.94 16.10 -3.36
CA TYR A 3 1.29 14.77 -3.81
C TYR A 3 0.63 14.49 -5.16
N GLU A 4 1.42 14.04 -6.12
CA GLU A 4 0.94 13.44 -7.36
C GLU A 4 0.84 11.95 -7.13
N ILE A 5 -0.32 11.35 -7.44
CA ILE A 5 -0.60 9.95 -7.18
C ILE A 5 -1.04 9.29 -8.48
N CYS A 6 -0.46 8.14 -8.78
CA CYS A 6 -0.82 7.28 -9.90
C CYS A 6 -1.04 5.85 -9.39
N THR A 7 -1.98 5.14 -9.99
CA THR A 7 -2.30 3.75 -9.64
C THR A 7 -2.42 2.91 -10.90
N LEU A 8 -1.98 1.66 -10.81
CA LEU A 8 -2.21 0.67 -11.85
C LEU A 8 -2.38 -0.70 -11.20
N THR A 9 -3.31 -1.49 -11.71
CA THR A 9 -3.50 -2.89 -11.34
C THR A 9 -3.68 -3.72 -12.61
N ASP A 10 -3.19 -4.94 -12.60
CA ASP A 10 -3.21 -5.89 -13.71
C ASP A 10 -3.41 -7.31 -13.16
N PRO A 11 -4.25 -8.16 -13.77
CA PRO A 11 -4.46 -9.53 -13.29
C PRO A 11 -3.22 -10.43 -13.43
N GLY A 12 -2.16 -9.98 -14.09
CA GLY A 12 -1.03 -10.82 -14.46
C GLY A 12 -1.36 -11.71 -15.66
N LEU A 13 -0.51 -12.73 -15.87
CA LEU A 13 -0.65 -13.63 -17.02
C LEU A 13 -1.18 -15.02 -16.65
N THR A 14 -1.28 -15.32 -15.34
CA THR A 14 -1.59 -16.66 -14.84
C THR A 14 -2.94 -16.74 -14.15
N ARG A 15 -3.41 -15.64 -13.59
CA ARG A 15 -4.68 -15.56 -12.86
C ARG A 15 -5.84 -15.22 -13.79
N ASP A 16 -7.00 -15.85 -13.55
CA ASP A 16 -8.23 -15.59 -14.33
C ASP A 16 -8.95 -14.32 -13.86
N ASN A 17 -8.75 -13.90 -12.61
CA ASN A 17 -9.34 -12.72 -11.97
C ASN A 17 -8.28 -11.88 -11.26
N ASN A 18 -8.66 -10.68 -10.85
CA ASN A 18 -7.83 -9.80 -10.06
C ASN A 18 -8.43 -9.69 -8.66
N GLU A 19 -7.72 -10.24 -7.67
CA GLU A 19 -8.11 -10.22 -6.26
C GLU A 19 -7.47 -9.03 -5.50
N ASP A 20 -6.62 -8.25 -6.17
CA ASP A 20 -6.11 -6.98 -5.64
C ASP A 20 -7.16 -5.88 -5.70
N ALA A 21 -7.16 -5.00 -4.71
CA ALA A 21 -7.97 -3.79 -4.69
C ALA A 21 -7.14 -2.55 -4.36
N ILE A 22 -7.32 -1.50 -5.16
CA ILE A 22 -6.69 -0.19 -4.92
C ILE A 22 -7.78 0.85 -4.68
N ALA A 23 -7.58 1.70 -3.68
CA ALA A 23 -8.43 2.86 -3.47
C ALA A 23 -7.58 4.08 -3.10
N VAL A 24 -7.84 5.22 -3.74
CA VAL A 24 -7.14 6.47 -3.45
C VAL A 24 -8.11 7.63 -3.28
N ASP A 25 -7.74 8.58 -2.43
CA ASP A 25 -8.37 9.88 -2.35
C ASP A 25 -7.26 10.95 -2.38
N THR A 26 -7.10 11.57 -3.53
CA THR A 26 -6.06 12.58 -3.77
C THR A 26 -6.30 13.87 -3.00
N LEU A 27 -7.54 14.16 -2.57
CA LEU A 27 -7.86 15.36 -1.80
C LEU A 27 -7.34 15.26 -0.37
N THR A 28 -7.43 14.08 0.22
CA THR A 28 -6.96 13.81 1.59
C THR A 28 -5.57 13.19 1.63
N GLY A 29 -5.01 12.81 0.48
CA GLY A 29 -3.72 12.14 0.37
C GLY A 29 -3.73 10.69 0.86
N LEU A 30 -4.88 10.03 0.77
CA LEU A 30 -5.07 8.64 1.19
C LEU A 30 -4.79 7.68 0.02
N CYS A 31 -3.91 6.72 0.23
CA CYS A 31 -3.61 5.61 -0.68
C CYS A 31 -3.82 4.29 0.05
N ILE A 32 -4.47 3.33 -0.60
CA ILE A 32 -4.77 2.00 -0.05
C ILE A 32 -4.52 0.98 -1.16
N LEU A 33 -3.85 -0.12 -0.80
CA LEU A 33 -3.70 -1.32 -1.61
C LEU A 33 -3.95 -2.52 -0.70
N ALA A 34 -4.75 -3.46 -1.18
CA ALA A 34 -5.13 -4.67 -0.50
C ALA A 34 -5.02 -5.84 -1.49
N ASP A 35 -4.30 -6.88 -1.13
CA ASP A 35 -4.10 -8.10 -1.90
C ASP A 35 -4.96 -9.20 -1.28
N GLY A 36 -5.94 -9.67 -2.05
CA GLY A 36 -6.95 -10.59 -1.59
C GLY A 36 -6.52 -12.04 -1.70
N MET A 37 -6.79 -12.80 -0.66
CA MET A 37 -6.56 -14.24 -0.64
C MET A 37 -7.80 -15.01 -0.23
N GLY A 38 -8.03 -16.16 -0.87
CA GLY A 38 -9.17 -17.03 -0.58
C GLY A 38 -9.48 -17.99 -1.74
N GLY A 39 -10.44 -18.89 -1.53
CA GLY A 39 -10.95 -19.74 -2.59
C GLY A 39 -12.15 -19.12 -3.31
N TYR A 40 -12.38 -19.47 -4.59
CA TYR A 40 -13.57 -19.08 -5.38
C TYR A 40 -13.90 -17.59 -5.35
N ASN A 41 -12.96 -16.72 -5.70
CA ASN A 41 -13.12 -15.24 -5.72
C ASN A 41 -13.37 -14.60 -4.33
N ALA A 42 -13.15 -15.33 -3.25
CA ALA A 42 -13.35 -14.79 -1.91
C ALA A 42 -12.28 -13.74 -1.56
N GLY A 43 -11.08 -13.84 -2.15
CA GLY A 43 -10.03 -12.83 -2.04
C GLY A 43 -10.45 -11.46 -2.59
N GLU A 44 -11.05 -11.42 -3.78
CA GLU A 44 -11.59 -10.19 -4.38
C GLU A 44 -12.62 -9.51 -3.47
N VAL A 45 -13.46 -10.30 -2.80
CA VAL A 45 -14.45 -9.76 -1.85
C VAL A 45 -13.74 -9.16 -0.63
N ALA A 46 -12.74 -9.84 -0.07
CA ALA A 46 -12.03 -9.37 1.10
C ALA A 46 -11.25 -8.06 0.83
N SER A 47 -10.46 -8.03 -0.24
CA SER A 47 -9.69 -6.85 -0.65
C SER A 47 -10.58 -5.66 -1.01
N GLY A 48 -11.67 -5.93 -1.77
CA GLY A 48 -12.67 -4.93 -2.12
C GLY A 48 -13.38 -4.35 -0.90
N MET A 49 -13.75 -5.18 0.07
CA MET A 49 -14.34 -4.73 1.35
C MET A 49 -13.35 -3.87 2.13
N ALA A 50 -12.09 -4.30 2.28
CA ALA A 50 -11.06 -3.54 2.98
C ALA A 50 -10.86 -2.16 2.34
N ALA A 51 -10.60 -2.13 1.04
CA ALA A 51 -10.31 -0.89 0.31
C ALA A 51 -11.48 0.10 0.35
N ALA A 52 -12.72 -0.38 0.13
CA ALA A 52 -13.91 0.45 0.13
C ALA A 52 -14.23 1.00 1.52
N PHE A 53 -14.21 0.14 2.54
CA PHE A 53 -14.50 0.54 3.93
C PHE A 53 -13.47 1.56 4.43
N ILE A 54 -12.18 1.25 4.31
CA ILE A 54 -11.11 2.13 4.79
C ILE A 54 -11.13 3.46 4.04
N LYS A 55 -11.33 3.46 2.72
CA LYS A 55 -11.47 4.69 1.95
C LYS A 55 -12.62 5.55 2.46
N SER A 56 -13.80 4.95 2.66
CA SER A 56 -14.98 5.69 3.11
C SER A 56 -14.77 6.36 4.47
N GLU A 57 -14.33 5.59 5.45
CA GLU A 57 -14.17 6.06 6.82
C GLU A 57 -13.01 7.04 6.97
N MET A 58 -11.84 6.69 6.44
CA MET A 58 -10.64 7.52 6.56
C MET A 58 -10.75 8.82 5.76
N ALA A 59 -11.27 8.77 4.52
CA ALA A 59 -11.43 9.99 3.74
C ALA A 59 -12.44 10.95 4.37
N CYS A 60 -13.54 10.41 4.93
CA CYS A 60 -14.52 11.20 5.68
C CYS A 60 -13.88 11.86 6.92
N TRP A 61 -13.16 11.09 7.72
CA TRP A 61 -12.49 11.59 8.91
C TRP A 61 -11.42 12.65 8.57
N LEU A 62 -10.57 12.38 7.57
CA LEU A 62 -9.53 13.31 7.10
C LEU A 62 -10.12 14.60 6.53
N ALA A 63 -11.25 14.54 5.83
CA ALA A 63 -11.94 15.73 5.32
C ALA A 63 -12.50 16.60 6.44
N GLN A 64 -12.99 15.99 7.51
CA GLN A 64 -13.55 16.70 8.67
C GLN A 64 -12.47 17.33 9.55
N THR A 65 -11.38 16.61 9.82
CA THR A 65 -10.29 17.07 10.70
C THR A 65 -9.29 17.98 10.01
N GLY A 66 -9.22 17.92 8.67
CA GLY A 66 -8.34 18.72 7.83
C GLY A 66 -6.86 18.34 7.92
N VAL A 67 -6.03 19.11 7.21
CA VAL A 67 -4.58 18.87 7.09
C VAL A 67 -3.78 19.11 8.40
N ASN A 68 -4.42 19.58 9.44
CA ASN A 68 -3.79 19.92 10.72
C ASN A 68 -3.88 18.82 11.78
N SER A 69 -4.45 17.67 11.46
CA SER A 69 -4.47 16.52 12.38
C SER A 69 -3.06 16.14 12.80
N SER A 70 -2.86 15.92 14.09
CA SER A 70 -1.57 15.43 14.58
C SER A 70 -1.33 14.00 14.12
N ALA A 71 -0.06 13.59 14.06
CA ALA A 71 0.33 12.22 13.75
C ALA A 71 -0.37 11.19 14.66
N LYS A 72 -0.49 11.51 15.95
CA LYS A 72 -1.16 10.65 16.93
C LYS A 72 -2.65 10.46 16.63
N GLU A 73 -3.33 11.52 16.17
CA GLU A 73 -4.74 11.44 15.79
C GLU A 73 -4.93 10.62 14.53
N VAL A 74 -4.07 10.82 13.50
CA VAL A 74 -4.09 10.03 12.26
C VAL A 74 -3.83 8.56 12.56
N ARG A 75 -2.80 8.25 13.38
CA ARG A 75 -2.50 6.88 13.83
C ARG A 75 -3.72 6.24 14.48
N ARG A 76 -4.34 6.92 15.44
CA ARG A 76 -5.49 6.37 16.17
C ARG A 76 -6.71 6.16 15.27
N ALA A 77 -6.99 7.09 14.37
CA ALA A 77 -8.06 6.95 13.39
C ALA A 77 -7.83 5.75 12.47
N LEU A 78 -6.59 5.58 12.00
CA LEU A 78 -6.19 4.46 11.15
C LEU A 78 -6.34 3.13 11.89
N GLU A 79 -5.85 3.01 13.13
CA GLU A 79 -5.97 1.80 13.95
C GLU A 79 -7.44 1.39 14.11
N ILE A 80 -8.32 2.33 14.51
CA ILE A 80 -9.76 2.08 14.67
C ILE A 80 -10.41 1.69 13.33
N CYS A 81 -10.06 2.37 12.26
CA CYS A 81 -10.64 2.11 10.95
C CYS A 81 -10.28 0.69 10.46
N VAL A 82 -9.00 0.30 10.62
CA VAL A 82 -8.52 -1.03 10.22
C VAL A 82 -9.13 -2.14 11.09
N GLU A 83 -9.28 -1.92 12.39
CA GLU A 83 -9.96 -2.85 13.30
C GLU A 83 -11.42 -3.08 12.87
N ASN A 84 -12.15 -2.02 12.54
CA ASN A 84 -13.53 -2.12 12.06
C ASN A 84 -13.63 -2.80 10.69
N ALA A 85 -12.69 -2.52 9.77
CA ALA A 85 -12.61 -3.21 8.49
C ALA A 85 -12.37 -4.71 8.69
N ASN A 86 -11.41 -5.08 9.55
CA ASN A 86 -11.15 -6.46 9.91
C ASN A 86 -12.39 -7.16 10.44
N HIS A 87 -13.07 -6.56 11.41
CA HIS A 87 -14.29 -7.12 12.00
C HIS A 87 -15.40 -7.34 10.95
N SER A 88 -15.53 -6.43 10.00
CA SER A 88 -16.51 -6.54 8.91
C SER A 88 -16.19 -7.72 7.99
N ILE A 89 -14.92 -7.89 7.59
CA ILE A 89 -14.47 -8.98 6.73
C ILE A 89 -14.59 -10.32 7.47
N PHE A 90 -14.10 -10.39 8.72
CA PHE A 90 -14.17 -11.59 9.56
C PHE A 90 -15.63 -12.05 9.77
N THR A 91 -16.54 -11.12 10.04
CA THR A 91 -17.97 -11.42 10.17
C THR A 91 -18.56 -11.95 8.87
N ALA A 92 -18.24 -11.35 7.72
CA ALA A 92 -18.69 -11.82 6.42
C ALA A 92 -18.16 -13.22 6.10
N ALA A 93 -16.87 -13.47 6.36
CA ALA A 93 -16.22 -14.76 6.16
C ALA A 93 -16.87 -15.88 6.98
N ASN A 94 -17.29 -15.59 8.20
CA ASN A 94 -17.91 -16.57 9.10
C ASN A 94 -19.43 -16.74 8.89
N SER A 95 -20.09 -15.74 8.30
CA SER A 95 -21.54 -15.77 8.04
C SER A 95 -21.92 -16.37 6.71
N ASN A 96 -21.01 -16.41 5.73
CA ASN A 96 -21.28 -16.94 4.40
C ASN A 96 -20.27 -18.07 4.06
N PRO A 97 -20.73 -19.31 3.86
CA PRO A 97 -19.84 -20.43 3.48
C PRO A 97 -19.00 -20.18 2.22
N GLN A 98 -19.48 -19.34 1.29
CA GLN A 98 -18.75 -18.98 0.05
C GLN A 98 -17.53 -18.07 0.34
N TYR A 99 -17.53 -17.37 1.45
CA TYR A 99 -16.45 -16.46 1.86
C TYR A 99 -15.53 -17.04 2.93
N ARG A 100 -15.74 -18.33 3.26
CA ARG A 100 -14.99 -18.99 4.32
C ARG A 100 -13.49 -18.98 4.04
N GLY A 101 -12.73 -18.44 4.98
CA GLY A 101 -11.27 -18.36 4.88
C GLY A 101 -10.77 -17.24 3.96
N MET A 102 -11.65 -16.31 3.52
CA MET A 102 -11.18 -15.11 2.84
C MET A 102 -10.39 -14.22 3.78
N GLY A 103 -9.42 -13.54 3.22
CA GLY A 103 -8.62 -12.53 3.90
C GLY A 103 -7.96 -11.61 2.89
N THR A 104 -7.29 -10.60 3.38
CA THR A 104 -6.54 -9.69 2.53
C THR A 104 -5.37 -9.08 3.28
N THR A 105 -4.29 -8.79 2.58
CA THR A 105 -3.25 -7.89 3.08
C THR A 105 -3.78 -6.45 3.12
N LEU A 106 -3.00 -5.57 3.68
CA LEU A 106 -3.24 -4.12 3.62
C LEU A 106 -1.91 -3.40 3.64
N VAL A 107 -1.70 -2.51 2.71
CA VAL A 107 -0.71 -1.43 2.82
C VAL A 107 -1.39 -0.11 2.46
N MET A 108 -1.30 0.87 3.36
CA MET A 108 -1.93 2.16 3.17
C MET A 108 -1.05 3.31 3.64
N GLY A 109 -1.19 4.46 2.99
CA GLY A 109 -0.48 5.68 3.34
C GLY A 109 -1.41 6.89 3.43
N VAL A 110 -1.25 7.69 4.48
CA VAL A 110 -1.89 9.00 4.63
C VAL A 110 -0.81 10.07 4.49
N PHE A 111 -0.78 10.73 3.34
CA PHE A 111 0.20 11.74 2.96
C PHE A 111 -0.31 13.15 3.32
N GLN A 112 0.26 13.76 4.36
CA GLN A 112 -0.17 15.08 4.84
C GLN A 112 1.03 16.01 5.10
N GLY A 113 1.02 17.19 4.46
CA GLY A 113 2.11 18.14 4.66
C GLY A 113 3.48 17.53 4.32
N ASN A 114 4.35 17.39 5.31
CA ASN A 114 5.69 16.83 5.17
C ASN A 114 5.86 15.48 5.90
N ARG A 115 4.77 14.72 6.04
CA ARG A 115 4.78 13.41 6.67
C ARG A 115 3.88 12.42 5.92
N VAL A 116 4.17 11.14 6.07
CA VAL A 116 3.30 10.03 5.71
C VAL A 116 3.12 9.13 6.94
N THR A 117 1.87 8.79 7.23
CA THR A 117 1.55 7.73 8.20
C THR A 117 1.21 6.48 7.39
N LEU A 118 2.03 5.44 7.55
CA LEU A 118 1.84 4.14 6.90
C LEU A 118 1.16 3.18 7.87
N GLY A 119 0.16 2.47 7.38
CA GLY A 119 -0.45 1.32 8.05
C GLY A 119 -0.23 0.08 7.19
N HIS A 120 0.10 -1.06 7.82
CA HIS A 120 0.39 -2.26 7.05
C HIS A 120 0.08 -3.54 7.82
N ILE A 121 -0.42 -4.55 7.08
CA ILE A 121 -0.68 -5.93 7.50
C ILE A 121 -0.44 -6.83 6.29
N GLY A 122 0.35 -7.89 6.44
CA GLY A 122 0.67 -8.82 5.35
C GLY A 122 2.04 -8.59 4.76
N ASP A 123 2.23 -8.95 3.50
CA ASP A 123 3.47 -8.90 2.75
C ASP A 123 3.42 -7.95 1.53
N SER A 124 2.30 -7.27 1.31
CA SER A 124 2.27 -6.08 0.45
C SER A 124 3.18 -5.01 1.02
N ARG A 125 3.97 -4.35 0.16
CA ARG A 125 5.08 -3.51 0.61
C ARG A 125 4.88 -2.03 0.32
N CYS A 126 5.55 -1.20 1.13
CA CYS A 126 5.77 0.22 0.83
C CYS A 126 7.26 0.51 0.76
N TYR A 127 7.68 1.11 -0.33
CA TYR A 127 9.04 1.62 -0.54
C TYR A 127 9.06 3.14 -0.59
N ARG A 128 10.17 3.73 -0.18
CA ARG A 128 10.50 5.14 -0.40
C ARG A 128 11.78 5.24 -1.21
N MET A 129 11.73 5.98 -2.31
CA MET A 129 12.89 6.43 -3.05
C MET A 129 13.19 7.88 -2.66
N ARG A 130 14.36 8.11 -2.09
CA ARG A 130 14.90 9.45 -1.80
C ARG A 130 16.26 9.61 -2.45
N GLY A 131 16.39 10.60 -3.34
CA GLY A 131 17.55 10.69 -4.23
C GLY A 131 17.62 9.45 -5.11
N ASP A 132 18.68 8.69 -4.98
CA ASP A 132 18.96 7.42 -5.69
C ASP A 132 18.81 6.16 -4.81
N THR A 133 18.34 6.34 -3.58
CA THR A 133 18.24 5.25 -2.59
C THR A 133 16.80 4.79 -2.43
N LEU A 134 16.54 3.52 -2.74
CA LEU A 134 15.28 2.82 -2.46
C LEU A 134 15.37 2.15 -1.08
N VAL A 135 14.35 2.34 -0.25
CA VAL A 135 14.26 1.73 1.08
C VAL A 135 12.86 1.15 1.25
N GLN A 136 12.75 -0.14 1.58
CA GLN A 136 11.51 -0.75 2.03
C GLN A 136 11.18 -0.21 3.43
N LEU A 137 9.97 0.35 3.59
CA LEU A 137 9.51 0.96 4.84
C LEU A 137 8.63 0.02 5.69
N THR A 138 8.03 -0.97 5.06
CA THR A 138 7.26 -2.04 5.70
C THR A 138 8.15 -3.24 5.94
N LYS A 139 7.76 -4.10 6.88
CA LYS A 139 8.40 -5.38 7.10
C LYS A 139 7.36 -6.47 6.91
N ASP A 140 7.62 -7.41 6.02
CA ASP A 140 6.63 -8.42 5.63
C ASP A 140 6.18 -9.25 6.84
N HIS A 141 4.88 -9.42 6.99
CA HIS A 141 4.30 -10.40 7.91
C HIS A 141 4.18 -11.75 7.19
N SER A 142 5.32 -12.39 6.97
CA SER A 142 5.43 -13.70 6.31
C SER A 142 6.29 -14.67 7.13
N LEU A 143 6.02 -15.95 6.97
CA LEU A 143 6.82 -17.00 7.62
C LEU A 143 8.31 -16.88 7.27
N LEU A 144 8.60 -16.52 6.02
CA LEU A 144 9.95 -16.32 5.53
C LEU A 144 10.67 -15.21 6.31
N GLN A 145 10.00 -14.07 6.51
CA GLN A 145 10.56 -12.95 7.25
C GLN A 145 10.76 -13.30 8.73
N GLU A 146 9.83 -14.03 9.34
CA GLU A 146 9.98 -14.48 10.72
C GLU A 146 11.18 -15.43 10.89
N GLN A 147 11.42 -16.33 9.92
CA GLN A 147 12.58 -17.21 9.91
C GLN A 147 13.90 -16.46 9.73
N LEU A 148 13.93 -15.44 8.89
CA LEU A 148 15.09 -14.56 8.72
C LEU A 148 15.41 -13.81 10.02
N ASP A 149 14.39 -13.25 10.67
CA ASP A 149 14.54 -12.50 11.93
C ASP A 149 15.05 -13.39 13.07
N ALA A 150 14.56 -14.63 13.09
CA ALA A 150 15.02 -15.62 14.08
C ALA A 150 16.40 -16.21 13.76
N GLY A 151 17.00 -15.85 12.61
CA GLY A 151 18.28 -16.40 12.15
C GLY A 151 18.23 -17.90 11.81
N LEU A 152 17.02 -18.42 11.49
CA LEU A 152 16.80 -19.81 11.15
C LEU A 152 17.19 -20.12 9.70
N ILE A 153 17.17 -19.12 8.84
CA ILE A 153 17.60 -19.21 7.43
C ILE A 153 18.48 -18.02 7.08
N SER A 154 19.36 -18.19 6.09
CA SER A 154 20.14 -17.09 5.54
C SER A 154 19.36 -16.28 4.50
N VAL A 155 19.82 -15.06 4.17
CA VAL A 155 19.23 -14.25 3.11
C VAL A 155 19.34 -14.96 1.74
N GLU A 156 20.40 -15.73 1.53
CA GLU A 156 20.61 -16.51 0.31
C GLU A 156 19.59 -17.67 0.20
N ASP A 157 19.35 -18.40 1.30
CA ASP A 157 18.36 -19.48 1.34
C ASP A 157 16.93 -18.95 1.17
N ALA A 158 16.66 -17.77 1.71
CA ALA A 158 15.36 -17.11 1.59
C ALA A 158 14.94 -16.90 0.13
N LYS A 159 15.88 -16.53 -0.76
CA LYS A 159 15.63 -16.28 -2.19
C LYS A 159 15.10 -17.53 -2.93
N THR A 160 15.40 -18.73 -2.44
CA THR A 160 15.00 -20.00 -3.04
C THR A 160 13.93 -20.74 -2.23
N SER A 161 13.43 -20.14 -1.16
CA SER A 161 12.43 -20.76 -0.29
C SER A 161 11.10 -20.97 -1.03
N LEU A 162 10.50 -22.14 -0.84
CA LEU A 162 9.16 -22.46 -1.35
C LEU A 162 8.05 -21.83 -0.51
N ASN A 163 8.36 -21.34 0.70
CA ASN A 163 7.40 -20.81 1.67
C ASN A 163 7.34 -19.28 1.67
N ARG A 164 7.84 -18.63 0.63
CA ARG A 164 7.95 -17.16 0.59
C ARG A 164 6.59 -16.46 0.62
N ASN A 165 5.54 -17.07 0.08
CA ASN A 165 4.18 -16.51 -0.01
C ASN A 165 3.28 -16.94 1.15
N LEU A 166 3.84 -17.42 2.29
CA LEU A 166 3.04 -17.76 3.47
C LEU A 166 2.91 -16.54 4.38
N VAL A 167 1.81 -15.83 4.21
CA VAL A 167 1.44 -14.67 5.04
C VAL A 167 1.06 -15.13 6.44
N THR A 168 1.61 -14.47 7.47
CA THR A 168 1.32 -14.81 8.89
C THR A 168 0.29 -13.89 9.53
N ARG A 169 -0.05 -12.76 8.89
CA ARG A 169 -1.08 -11.80 9.34
C ARG A 169 -1.86 -11.23 8.16
N ALA A 170 -3.19 -11.25 8.26
CA ALA A 170 -4.09 -10.70 7.24
C ALA A 170 -5.39 -10.21 7.88
N LEU A 171 -6.07 -9.29 7.20
CA LEU A 171 -7.42 -8.88 7.56
C LEU A 171 -8.42 -10.01 7.27
N GLY A 172 -9.41 -10.16 8.14
CA GLY A 172 -10.52 -11.10 7.96
C GLY A 172 -10.25 -12.54 8.39
N VAL A 173 -9.01 -12.90 8.70
CA VAL A 173 -8.62 -14.27 9.11
C VAL A 173 -8.83 -14.49 10.60
N GLU A 174 -8.47 -13.51 11.43
CA GLU A 174 -8.63 -13.54 12.87
C GLU A 174 -9.58 -12.43 13.34
N GLU A 175 -10.28 -12.65 14.46
CA GLU A 175 -11.22 -11.68 15.01
C GLU A 175 -10.52 -10.37 15.40
N ILE A 176 -9.31 -10.48 15.92
CA ILE A 176 -8.48 -9.34 16.34
C ILE A 176 -7.21 -9.34 15.51
N VAL A 177 -6.93 -8.20 14.88
CA VAL A 177 -5.70 -7.99 14.14
C VAL A 177 -5.02 -6.71 14.59
N MET A 178 -3.69 -6.72 14.67
CA MET A 178 -2.90 -5.54 14.99
C MET A 178 -2.26 -4.99 13.73
N VAL A 179 -2.69 -3.79 13.32
CA VAL A 179 -2.04 -3.06 12.23
C VAL A 179 -0.71 -2.48 12.71
N GLU A 180 0.34 -2.66 11.93
CA GLU A 180 1.59 -1.95 12.16
C GLU A 180 1.48 -0.54 11.60
N VAL A 181 1.70 0.49 12.44
CA VAL A 181 1.59 1.89 12.03
C VAL A 181 2.89 2.63 12.31
N ASN A 182 3.49 3.17 11.26
CA ASN A 182 4.73 3.93 11.32
C ASN A 182 4.55 5.32 10.68
N GLU A 183 5.32 6.30 11.16
CA GLU A 183 5.34 7.65 10.61
C GLU A 183 6.72 7.97 10.05
N TYR A 184 6.72 8.59 8.86
CA TYR A 184 7.95 9.02 8.20
C TYR A 184 7.86 10.47 7.75
N ARG A 185 8.98 11.17 7.88
CA ARG A 185 9.14 12.52 7.32
C ARG A 185 9.30 12.42 5.80
N VAL A 186 8.54 13.26 5.10
CA VAL A 186 8.58 13.39 3.63
C VAL A 186 9.38 14.64 3.24
N GLU A 187 10.17 14.51 2.19
CA GLU A 187 10.91 15.61 1.55
C GLU A 187 10.42 15.79 0.11
N VAL A 188 10.58 17.01 -0.41
CA VAL A 188 10.25 17.28 -1.83
C VAL A 188 11.14 16.41 -2.72
N GLY A 189 10.52 15.72 -3.67
CA GLY A 189 11.19 14.79 -4.55
C GLY A 189 11.14 13.34 -4.10
N ASP A 190 10.72 13.04 -2.86
CA ASP A 190 10.48 11.67 -2.43
C ASP A 190 9.42 11.02 -3.31
N ARG A 191 9.68 9.78 -3.69
CA ARG A 191 8.71 8.91 -4.38
C ARG A 191 8.42 7.72 -3.49
N TYR A 192 7.15 7.39 -3.38
CA TYR A 192 6.67 6.22 -2.66
C TYR A 192 6.07 5.23 -3.65
N LEU A 193 6.29 3.95 -3.40
CA LEU A 193 5.66 2.84 -4.12
C LEU A 193 4.99 1.95 -3.07
N LEU A 194 3.67 1.79 -3.16
CA LEU A 194 2.94 0.71 -2.50
C LEU A 194 2.66 -0.35 -3.56
N CYS A 195 2.87 -1.63 -3.24
CA CYS A 195 2.66 -2.71 -4.20
C CYS A 195 2.26 -4.01 -3.52
N SER A 196 1.55 -4.87 -4.26
CA SER A 196 1.33 -6.27 -3.91
C SER A 196 2.57 -7.12 -4.20
N ASP A 197 2.59 -8.35 -3.72
CA ASP A 197 3.69 -9.31 -3.89
C ASP A 197 3.89 -9.72 -5.35
N GLY A 198 2.83 -9.65 -6.19
CA GLY A 198 2.96 -9.90 -7.64
C GLY A 198 3.94 -8.99 -8.37
N LEU A 199 4.26 -7.81 -7.81
CA LEU A 199 5.38 -7.01 -8.29
C LEU A 199 6.71 -7.54 -7.76
N THR A 200 6.86 -7.66 -6.44
CA THR A 200 8.14 -7.90 -5.78
C THR A 200 8.61 -9.35 -5.87
N ASP A 201 7.73 -10.27 -6.18
CA ASP A 201 8.05 -11.66 -6.52
C ASP A 201 8.67 -11.79 -7.92
N MET A 202 8.38 -10.84 -8.81
CA MET A 202 8.81 -10.86 -10.21
C MET A 202 9.92 -9.86 -10.52
N VAL A 203 9.99 -8.73 -9.80
CA VAL A 203 10.92 -7.61 -10.10
C VAL A 203 11.81 -7.37 -8.89
N ALA A 204 13.12 -7.45 -9.09
CA ALA A 204 14.11 -7.19 -8.03
C ALA A 204 14.16 -5.71 -7.65
N ASP A 205 14.59 -5.42 -6.43
CA ASP A 205 14.69 -4.04 -5.91
C ASP A 205 15.59 -3.15 -6.76
N GLU A 206 16.61 -3.72 -7.41
CA GLU A 206 17.50 -3.01 -8.33
C GLU A 206 16.77 -2.52 -9.59
N ASP A 207 15.86 -3.34 -10.14
CA ASP A 207 15.06 -3.00 -11.33
C ASP A 207 13.93 -2.02 -10.96
N ILE A 208 13.32 -2.18 -9.78
CA ILE A 208 12.38 -1.20 -9.21
C ILE A 208 13.10 0.15 -9.07
N THR A 209 14.30 0.15 -8.50
CA THR A 209 15.14 1.35 -8.34
C THR A 209 15.41 2.02 -9.69
N ALA A 210 15.85 1.26 -10.68
CA ALA A 210 16.15 1.77 -12.02
C ALA A 210 14.91 2.40 -12.67
N THR A 211 13.74 1.77 -12.51
CA THR A 211 12.47 2.27 -13.06
C THR A 211 12.03 3.55 -12.33
N MET A 212 12.13 3.57 -11.00
CA MET A 212 11.77 4.74 -10.20
C MET A 212 12.69 5.95 -10.46
N LEU A 213 13.97 5.73 -10.74
CA LEU A 213 14.94 6.77 -11.11
C LEU A 213 14.75 7.28 -12.53
N GLY A 214 14.29 6.44 -13.45
CA GLY A 214 14.12 6.77 -14.87
C GLY A 214 13.37 8.09 -15.08
N ALA A 215 13.60 8.73 -16.23
CA ALA A 215 12.83 9.88 -16.66
C ALA A 215 11.38 9.47 -17.03
N GLY A 216 10.46 10.42 -17.03
CA GLY A 216 9.06 10.20 -17.44
C GLY A 216 8.05 10.50 -16.32
N LEU A 217 6.79 10.35 -16.67
CA LEU A 217 5.66 10.57 -15.76
C LEU A 217 5.51 9.39 -14.76
N LEU A 218 4.74 9.57 -13.71
CA LEU A 218 4.45 8.48 -12.77
C LEU A 218 3.70 7.34 -13.45
N GLU A 219 2.79 7.66 -14.37
CA GLU A 219 2.03 6.71 -15.16
C GLU A 219 2.93 5.80 -15.99
N ASP A 220 3.97 6.37 -16.63
CA ASP A 220 4.94 5.59 -17.41
C ASP A 220 5.75 4.63 -16.53
N LYS A 221 6.07 5.07 -15.30
CA LYS A 221 6.77 4.23 -14.33
C LYS A 221 5.89 3.09 -13.80
N ALA A 222 4.63 3.39 -13.48
CA ALA A 222 3.67 2.38 -13.04
C ALA A 222 3.47 1.32 -14.14
N ALA A 223 3.25 1.76 -15.39
CA ALA A 223 3.11 0.87 -16.53
C ALA A 223 4.36 0.00 -16.75
N ARG A 224 5.57 0.59 -16.59
CA ARG A 224 6.82 -0.14 -16.73
C ARG A 224 7.03 -1.18 -15.63
N LEU A 225 6.71 -0.87 -14.38
CA LEU A 225 6.80 -1.84 -13.27
C LEU A 225 5.89 -3.05 -13.50
N VAL A 226 4.63 -2.80 -13.87
CA VAL A 226 3.66 -3.86 -14.19
C VAL A 226 4.12 -4.67 -15.40
N GLN A 227 4.61 -4.01 -16.47
CA GLN A 227 5.12 -4.71 -17.64
C GLN A 227 6.33 -5.59 -17.31
N GLN A 228 7.27 -5.11 -16.48
CA GLN A 228 8.43 -5.91 -16.05
C GLN A 228 7.98 -7.15 -15.27
N ALA A 229 6.99 -7.03 -14.37
CA ALA A 229 6.47 -8.18 -13.65
C ALA A 229 5.81 -9.19 -14.61
N ASN A 230 5.06 -8.73 -15.59
CA ASN A 230 4.47 -9.58 -16.63
C ASN A 230 5.55 -10.23 -17.52
N ASP A 231 6.58 -9.49 -17.92
CA ASP A 231 7.69 -10.04 -18.73
C ASP A 231 8.47 -11.15 -17.99
N HIS A 232 8.50 -11.10 -16.65
CA HIS A 232 9.08 -12.13 -15.79
C HIS A 232 8.12 -13.27 -15.44
N GLY A 233 6.92 -13.26 -16.03
CA GLY A 233 5.97 -14.38 -15.96
C GLY A 233 4.59 -14.02 -15.43
N GLY A 234 4.37 -12.85 -14.81
CA GLY A 234 3.06 -12.36 -14.37
C GLY A 234 2.27 -13.41 -13.58
N ARG A 235 2.89 -14.02 -12.56
CA ARG A 235 2.35 -15.20 -11.88
C ARG A 235 1.20 -14.89 -10.95
N ASP A 236 1.08 -13.64 -10.53
CA ASP A 236 0.02 -13.16 -9.65
C ASP A 236 -0.55 -11.81 -10.13
N ASN A 237 -1.56 -11.32 -9.45
CA ASN A 237 -2.10 -9.99 -9.62
C ASN A 237 -1.03 -8.95 -9.26
N ILE A 238 -0.88 -7.92 -10.08
CA ILE A 238 0.18 -6.92 -9.94
C ILE A 238 -0.46 -5.56 -9.72
N SER A 239 -0.30 -5.02 -8.53
CA SER A 239 -0.85 -3.72 -8.17
C SER A 239 0.21 -2.77 -7.67
N VAL A 240 0.15 -1.53 -8.14
CA VAL A 240 1.09 -0.46 -7.75
C VAL A 240 0.36 0.85 -7.49
N VAL A 241 0.78 1.55 -6.45
CA VAL A 241 0.41 2.93 -6.16
C VAL A 241 1.69 3.73 -6.05
N LEU A 242 1.86 4.71 -6.92
CA LEU A 242 3.00 5.63 -6.89
C LEU A 242 2.55 6.98 -6.34
N ALA A 243 3.32 7.55 -5.41
CA ALA A 243 3.11 8.91 -4.90
C ALA A 243 4.41 9.72 -4.96
N LEU A 244 4.37 10.90 -5.56
CA LEU A 244 5.48 11.82 -5.67
C LEU A 244 5.21 13.09 -4.86
N ALA A 245 6.09 13.40 -3.92
CA ALA A 245 6.05 14.62 -3.15
C ALA A 245 6.59 15.81 -3.96
N LYS A 246 5.73 16.81 -4.23
CA LYS A 246 6.04 18.02 -4.97
C LYS A 246 5.97 19.25 -4.07
N GLU A 247 6.70 20.28 -4.46
CA GLU A 247 6.56 21.60 -3.81
C GLU A 247 5.15 22.13 -4.03
N GLY A 248 4.45 22.47 -2.94
CA GLY A 248 3.13 23.08 -3.03
C GLY A 248 3.27 24.53 -3.55
N VAL A 249 2.56 24.86 -4.62
CA VAL A 249 2.45 26.26 -5.05
C VAL A 249 1.66 27.02 -4.01
N VAL A 250 2.34 27.83 -3.21
CA VAL A 250 1.67 28.84 -2.36
C VAL A 250 0.99 29.82 -3.31
N LYS A 251 -0.32 29.68 -3.54
CA LYS A 251 -1.10 30.77 -4.15
C LYS A 251 -0.97 31.96 -3.24
N ARG A 252 -0.05 32.88 -3.55
CA ARG A 252 -0.01 34.19 -2.92
C ARG A 252 -1.39 34.81 -3.16
N GLY A 253 -2.15 34.96 -2.11
CA GLY A 253 -3.49 35.55 -2.18
C GLY A 253 -3.42 36.92 -2.83
N VAL A 254 -4.41 37.26 -3.65
CA VAL A 254 -4.55 38.52 -4.38
C VAL A 254 -4.44 39.73 -3.46
N LEU A 255 -4.68 39.58 -2.16
CA LEU A 255 -4.55 40.60 -1.13
C LEU A 255 -3.12 41.10 -0.88
N SER A 256 -2.07 40.32 -1.17
CA SER A 256 -0.68 40.79 -1.01
C SER A 256 -0.22 41.72 -2.14
N ARG A 257 -0.95 41.80 -3.25
CA ARG A 257 -0.70 42.74 -4.35
C ARG A 257 -1.28 44.13 -4.11
N MET A 258 -2.19 44.30 -3.14
CA MET A 258 -2.82 45.60 -2.83
C MET A 258 -2.13 46.36 -1.68
N LEU A 259 -1.19 45.74 -0.97
CA LEU A 259 -0.48 46.38 0.15
C LEU A 259 1.00 46.69 -0.16
N GLY A 260 1.38 46.60 -1.41
CA GLY A 260 2.71 46.97 -1.89
C GLY A 260 2.69 48.38 -2.51
N LYS A 261 2.61 49.41 -1.67
CA LYS A 261 3.12 50.74 -1.94
C LYS A 261 3.99 51.19 -0.78
#